data_b14e4c7066d114a60e43a343b1c29f35
#
_entry.id   b14e4c7066d114a60e43a343b1c29f35
#
_cell.length_a   1.000
_cell.length_b   1.000
_cell.length_c   1.000
_cell.angle_alpha   90.00
_cell.angle_beta   90.00
_cell.angle_gamma   90.00
#
_symmetry.space_group_name_H-M   'P 1'
#
loop_
_entity.id
_entity.type
_entity.pdbx_description
1 polymer ?
#
loop_
_entity_poly.entity_id
_entity_poly.type
_entity_poly.pdbx_seq_one_letter_code
_entity_poly.pdbx_strand_id
1 'polypeptide(L)'
;MAKAIRILAVVLALCCIGLAEGSERQVLREQLPEYPLMLKKMGIGGTVRVSALVAADGTVKGTKIDGGNPMLAELASSAVKKWKYAAAAQQSSESIEFNFDAKLAMVRVK
;
A
#
# COMPACT_ATOMS: atom_id res chain seq x y z
N MET A 1 -19.52 41.80 5.14
CA MET A 1 -19.64 41.19 3.81
C MET A 1 -18.35 40.55 3.34
N ALA A 2 -17.21 41.22 3.45
CA ALA A 2 -15.93 40.63 3.07
C ALA A 2 -15.59 39.38 3.86
N LYS A 3 -16.00 39.28 5.11
CA LYS A 3 -15.77 38.10 5.97
C LYS A 3 -16.50 36.86 5.51
N ALA A 4 -17.72 37.00 4.98
CA ALA A 4 -18.49 35.87 4.49
C ALA A 4 -17.87 35.26 3.23
N ILE A 5 -17.31 36.07 2.34
CA ILE A 5 -16.65 35.63 1.14
C ILE A 5 -15.39 34.87 1.47
N ARG A 6 -14.62 35.31 2.48
CA ARG A 6 -13.41 34.64 2.92
C ARG A 6 -13.70 33.26 3.50
N ILE A 7 -14.73 33.13 4.30
CA ILE A 7 -15.14 31.86 4.89
C ILE A 7 -15.52 30.87 3.79
N LEU A 8 -16.24 31.32 2.78
CA LEU A 8 -16.64 30.47 1.66
C LEU A 8 -15.42 29.94 0.89
N ALA A 9 -14.43 30.77 0.66
CA ALA A 9 -13.21 30.38 -0.03
C ALA A 9 -12.43 29.30 0.74
N VAL A 10 -12.35 29.44 2.06
CA VAL A 10 -11.70 28.46 2.93
C VAL A 10 -12.40 27.11 2.88
N VAL A 11 -13.71 27.09 2.90
CA VAL A 11 -14.48 25.84 2.83
C VAL A 11 -14.23 25.12 1.51
N LEU A 12 -14.20 25.84 0.40
CA LEU A 12 -13.92 25.26 -0.90
C LEU A 12 -12.50 24.66 -0.97
N ALA A 13 -11.52 25.34 -0.40
CA ALA A 13 -10.14 24.84 -0.36
C ALA A 13 -10.05 23.53 0.44
N LEU A 14 -10.74 23.42 1.56
CA LEU A 14 -10.79 22.20 2.38
C LEU A 14 -11.42 21.03 1.60
N CYS A 15 -12.46 21.26 0.84
CA CYS A 15 -13.07 20.22 0.01
C CYS A 15 -12.11 19.68 -1.03
N CYS A 16 -11.34 20.54 -1.70
CA CYS A 16 -10.35 20.13 -2.69
C CYS A 16 -9.23 19.30 -2.05
N ILE A 17 -8.74 19.69 -0.90
CA ILE A 17 -7.70 18.95 -0.16
C ILE A 17 -8.21 17.56 0.22
N GLY A 18 -9.43 17.45 0.72
CA GLY A 18 -10.02 16.18 1.10
C GLY A 18 -10.14 15.21 -0.07
N LEU A 19 -10.48 15.70 -1.26
CA LEU A 19 -10.57 14.86 -2.46
C LEU A 19 -9.21 14.37 -2.92
N ALA A 20 -8.17 15.20 -2.80
CA ALA A 20 -6.82 14.85 -3.24
C ALA A 20 -6.20 13.74 -2.40
N GLU A 21 -6.56 13.66 -1.12
CA GLU A 21 -5.97 12.70 -0.17
C GLU A 21 -6.80 11.44 0.05
N GLY A 22 -7.89 11.27 -0.67
CA GLY A 22 -8.84 10.18 -0.46
C GLY A 22 -8.31 8.77 -0.70
N SER A 23 -7.11 8.63 -1.30
CA SER A 23 -6.56 7.33 -1.65
C SER A 23 -5.53 6.78 -0.66
N GLU A 24 -5.06 7.58 0.29
CA GLU A 24 -4.03 7.13 1.22
C GLU A 24 -4.62 6.70 2.54
N ARG A 25 -4.39 5.43 2.90
CA ARG A 25 -4.82 4.87 4.17
C ARG A 25 -3.63 4.53 5.04
N GLN A 26 -3.77 4.74 6.33
CA GLN A 26 -2.77 4.31 7.29
C GLN A 26 -2.78 2.79 7.42
N VAL A 27 -1.59 2.20 7.44
CA VAL A 27 -1.42 0.77 7.69
C VAL A 27 -1.34 0.56 9.19
N LEU A 28 -2.23 -0.25 9.74
CA LEU A 28 -2.26 -0.56 11.18
C LEU A 28 -1.44 -1.80 11.51
N ARG A 29 -1.43 -2.77 10.62
CA ARG A 29 -0.64 -3.98 10.76
C ARG A 29 0.03 -4.28 9.43
N GLU A 30 1.35 -4.39 9.48
CA GLU A 30 2.18 -4.69 8.33
C GLU A 30 2.91 -6.00 8.60
N GLN A 31 2.99 -6.86 7.58
CA GLN A 31 3.76 -8.08 7.67
C GLN A 31 4.66 -8.15 6.45
N LEU A 32 5.97 -8.29 6.68
CA LEU A 32 6.92 -8.44 5.60
C LEU A 32 6.80 -9.84 4.99
N PRO A 33 6.98 -9.95 3.66
CA PRO A 33 7.01 -11.27 3.03
C PRO A 33 8.23 -12.06 3.48
N GLU A 34 8.09 -13.36 3.49
CA GLU A 34 9.20 -14.26 3.72
C GLU A 34 10.15 -14.20 2.53
N TYR A 35 11.45 -14.20 2.81
CA TYR A 35 12.48 -14.25 1.77
C TYR A 35 13.21 -15.59 1.88
N PRO A 36 12.84 -16.60 1.07
CA PRO A 36 13.44 -17.93 1.19
C PRO A 36 14.95 -17.92 0.98
N LEU A 37 15.65 -18.71 1.78
CA LEU A 37 17.10 -18.78 1.73
C LEU A 37 17.61 -19.19 0.34
N MET A 38 16.90 -20.08 -0.32
CA MET A 38 17.25 -20.53 -1.67
C MET A 38 17.31 -19.37 -2.65
N LEU A 39 16.30 -18.49 -2.61
CA LEU A 39 16.25 -17.33 -3.50
C LEU A 39 17.36 -16.33 -3.18
N LYS A 40 17.67 -16.14 -1.91
CA LYS A 40 18.79 -15.28 -1.48
C LYS A 40 20.10 -15.79 -2.03
N LYS A 41 20.37 -17.09 -1.91
CA LYS A 41 21.58 -17.73 -2.39
C LYS A 41 21.71 -17.66 -3.90
N MET A 42 20.62 -17.74 -4.62
CA MET A 42 20.60 -17.64 -6.07
C MET A 42 20.68 -16.20 -6.57
N GLY A 43 20.70 -15.22 -5.65
CA GLY A 43 20.74 -13.81 -6.02
C GLY A 43 19.44 -13.31 -6.63
N ILE A 44 18.34 -14.00 -6.40
CA ILE A 44 17.03 -13.60 -6.92
C ILE A 44 16.44 -12.53 -6.01
N GLY A 45 16.38 -11.32 -6.52
CA GLY A 45 15.84 -10.16 -5.80
C GLY A 45 15.24 -9.17 -6.77
N GLY A 46 14.89 -8.00 -6.26
CA GLY A 46 14.36 -6.92 -7.07
C GLY A 46 13.09 -6.34 -6.49
N THR A 47 12.48 -5.46 -7.26
CA THR A 47 11.28 -4.73 -6.87
C THR A 47 10.03 -5.47 -7.34
N VAL A 48 9.06 -5.59 -6.45
CA VAL A 48 7.76 -6.19 -6.71
C VAL A 48 6.67 -5.19 -6.37
N ARG A 49 5.66 -5.08 -7.22
CA ARG A 49 4.52 -4.19 -7.00
C ARG A 49 3.25 -5.00 -6.88
N VAL A 50 2.51 -4.72 -5.81
CA VAL A 50 1.25 -5.40 -5.50
C VAL A 50 0.19 -4.34 -5.19
N SER A 51 -1.00 -4.54 -5.71
CA SER A 51 -2.16 -3.72 -5.34
C SER A 51 -3.04 -4.51 -4.40
N ALA A 52 -3.50 -3.87 -3.34
CA ALA A 52 -4.42 -4.46 -2.37
C ALA A 52 -5.79 -3.81 -2.49
N LEU A 53 -6.83 -4.62 -2.59
CA LEU A 53 -8.20 -4.15 -2.49
C LEU A 53 -8.59 -4.18 -1.02
N VAL A 54 -8.80 -3.00 -0.44
CA VAL A 54 -9.03 -2.82 0.99
C VAL A 54 -10.48 -2.45 1.26
N ALA A 55 -11.15 -3.25 2.07
CA ALA A 55 -12.54 -2.98 2.45
C ALA A 55 -12.64 -1.75 3.33
N ALA A 56 -13.86 -1.23 3.49
CA ALA A 56 -14.09 -0.06 4.33
C ALA A 56 -13.61 -0.27 5.77
N ASP A 57 -13.71 -1.49 6.29
CA ASP A 57 -13.25 -1.82 7.65
C ASP A 57 -11.72 -1.97 7.77
N GLY A 58 -10.98 -1.89 6.66
CA GLY A 58 -9.52 -1.97 6.64
C GLY A 58 -8.95 -3.34 6.34
N THR A 59 -9.75 -4.37 6.18
CA THR A 59 -9.27 -5.69 5.81
C THR A 59 -8.93 -5.76 4.33
N VAL A 60 -7.89 -6.55 3.99
CA VAL A 60 -7.51 -6.77 2.60
C VAL A 60 -8.41 -7.86 2.02
N LYS A 61 -9.22 -7.51 1.03
CA LYS A 61 -10.16 -8.43 0.38
C LYS A 61 -9.50 -9.23 -0.72
N GLY A 62 -8.50 -8.68 -1.35
CA GLY A 62 -7.79 -9.35 -2.44
C GLY A 62 -6.53 -8.59 -2.81
N THR A 63 -5.71 -9.24 -3.61
CA THR A 63 -4.46 -8.67 -4.08
C THR A 63 -4.30 -8.90 -5.57
N LYS A 64 -3.55 -8.02 -6.22
CA LYS A 64 -3.22 -8.11 -7.62
C LYS A 64 -1.73 -7.83 -7.78
N ILE A 65 -1.04 -8.66 -8.54
CA ILE A 65 0.38 -8.47 -8.83
C ILE A 65 0.49 -7.53 -10.04
N ASP A 66 1.13 -6.39 -9.85
CA ASP A 66 1.29 -5.39 -10.90
C ASP A 66 2.63 -5.51 -11.62
N GLY A 67 3.63 -6.13 -11.00
CA GLY A 67 4.91 -6.35 -11.63
C GLY A 67 5.95 -6.96 -10.70
N GLY A 68 7.05 -7.41 -11.29
CA GLY A 68 8.16 -8.01 -10.57
C GLY A 68 8.33 -9.50 -10.85
N ASN A 69 9.36 -10.08 -10.23
CA ASN A 69 9.63 -11.52 -10.38
C ASN A 69 8.44 -12.34 -9.85
N PRO A 70 7.91 -13.29 -10.62
CA PRO A 70 6.71 -14.03 -10.21
C PRO A 70 6.83 -14.74 -8.87
N MET A 71 7.97 -15.32 -8.54
CA MET A 71 8.16 -16.02 -7.26
C MET A 71 8.13 -15.04 -6.08
N LEU A 72 8.83 -13.91 -6.22
CA LEU A 72 8.84 -12.87 -5.20
C LEU A 72 7.46 -12.19 -5.08
N ALA A 73 6.79 -11.99 -6.21
CA ALA A 73 5.49 -11.38 -6.25
C ALA A 73 4.43 -12.20 -5.50
N GLU A 74 4.50 -13.53 -5.61
CA GLU A 74 3.60 -14.42 -4.88
C GLU A 74 3.82 -14.32 -3.37
N LEU A 75 5.08 -14.24 -2.94
CA LEU A 75 5.44 -14.07 -1.54
C LEU A 75 4.92 -12.73 -1.01
N ALA A 76 5.11 -11.66 -1.78
CA ALA A 76 4.63 -10.33 -1.43
C ALA A 76 3.10 -10.29 -1.34
N SER A 77 2.42 -10.87 -2.32
CA SER A 77 0.96 -10.95 -2.34
C SER A 77 0.42 -11.66 -1.10
N SER A 78 1.02 -12.79 -0.74
CA SER A 78 0.62 -13.56 0.44
C SER A 78 0.79 -12.75 1.73
N ALA A 79 1.87 -11.97 1.84
CA ALA A 79 2.11 -11.12 2.99
C ALA A 79 1.07 -10.00 3.10
N VAL A 80 0.77 -9.33 1.98
CA VAL A 80 -0.19 -8.23 1.94
C VAL A 80 -1.60 -8.67 2.33
N LYS A 81 -1.97 -9.89 2.04
CA LYS A 81 -3.28 -10.43 2.45
C LYS A 81 -3.48 -10.41 3.96
N LYS A 82 -2.40 -10.40 4.73
CA LYS A 82 -2.44 -10.37 6.20
C LYS A 82 -2.34 -8.96 6.77
N TRP A 83 -2.22 -7.95 5.92
CA TRP A 83 -2.14 -6.55 6.36
C TRP A 83 -3.49 -6.07 6.85
N LYS A 84 -3.45 -5.06 7.70
CA LYS A 84 -4.64 -4.38 8.19
C LYS A 84 -4.46 -2.88 8.01
N TYR A 85 -5.44 -2.24 7.41
CA TYR A 85 -5.47 -0.79 7.21
C TYR A 85 -6.46 -0.15 8.16
N ALA A 86 -6.35 1.16 8.33
CA ALA A 86 -7.34 1.92 9.06
C ALA A 86 -8.67 1.88 8.32
N ALA A 87 -9.77 1.92 9.08
CA ALA A 87 -11.10 1.98 8.49
C ALA A 87 -11.29 3.28 7.71
N ALA A 88 -12.11 3.23 6.69
CA ALA A 88 -12.46 4.40 5.87
C ALA A 88 -13.92 4.30 5.45
N ALA A 89 -14.44 5.38 4.89
CA ALA A 89 -15.84 5.42 4.47
C ALA A 89 -16.13 4.45 3.32
N GLN A 90 -15.12 4.17 2.49
CA GLN A 90 -15.28 3.35 1.29
C GLN A 90 -14.11 2.41 1.11
N GLN A 91 -14.36 1.38 0.31
CA GLN A 91 -13.33 0.49 -0.19
C GLN A 91 -12.32 1.28 -1.05
N SER A 92 -11.06 0.88 -1.01
CA SER A 92 -10.01 1.53 -1.79
C SER A 92 -9.02 0.51 -2.34
N SER A 93 -8.22 0.94 -3.32
CA SER A 93 -7.13 0.17 -3.86
C SER A 93 -5.82 0.82 -3.40
N GLU A 94 -4.97 0.05 -2.74
CA GLU A 94 -3.70 0.53 -2.21
C GLU A 94 -2.55 -0.13 -2.94
N SER A 95 -1.55 0.65 -3.34
CA SER A 95 -0.37 0.15 -4.04
C SER A 95 0.79 0.00 -3.07
N ILE A 96 1.44 -1.16 -3.09
CA ILE A 96 2.56 -1.45 -2.21
C ILE A 96 3.74 -1.89 -3.07
N GLU A 97 4.91 -1.38 -2.77
CA GLU A 97 6.14 -1.75 -3.44
C GLU A 97 7.08 -2.42 -2.44
N PHE A 98 7.59 -3.60 -2.79
CA PHE A 98 8.56 -4.34 -2.00
C PHE A 98 9.88 -4.39 -2.75
N ASN A 99 10.96 -4.19 -2.02
CA ASN A 99 12.31 -4.37 -2.56
C ASN A 99 12.95 -5.55 -1.85
N PHE A 100 13.21 -6.63 -2.60
CA PHE A 100 13.91 -7.81 -2.10
C PHE A 100 15.39 -7.64 -2.42
N ASP A 101 16.20 -7.46 -1.39
CA ASP A 101 17.63 -7.25 -1.53
C ASP A 101 18.37 -8.54 -1.20
N ALA A 102 18.85 -9.24 -2.24
CA ALA A 102 19.53 -10.51 -2.07
C ALA A 102 20.87 -10.37 -1.35
N LYS A 103 21.58 -9.25 -1.56
CA LYS A 103 22.87 -9.00 -0.91
C LYS A 103 22.72 -8.78 0.58
N LEU A 104 21.75 -7.99 0.99
CA LEU A 104 21.48 -7.70 2.38
C LEU A 104 20.56 -8.73 3.03
N ALA A 105 20.02 -9.66 2.23
CA ALA A 105 19.11 -10.71 2.68
C ALA A 105 17.88 -10.15 3.42
N MET A 106 17.35 -9.03 2.92
CA MET A 106 16.24 -8.33 3.57
C MET A 106 15.21 -7.84 2.57
N VAL A 107 14.00 -7.57 3.07
CA VAL A 107 12.90 -7.00 2.31
C VAL A 107 12.58 -5.63 2.88
N ARG A 108 12.40 -4.65 2.00
CA ARG A 108 11.98 -3.30 2.37
C ARG A 108 10.66 -2.97 1.71
N VAL A 109 9.81 -2.27 2.44
CA VAL A 109 8.53 -1.77 1.95
C VAL A 109 8.65 -0.29 1.65
N LYS A 110 8.07 0.13 0.55
CA LYS A 110 8.06 1.53 0.16
C LYS A 110 6.64 2.09 0.11
#